data_72fa75c7234fd5cb296f48cf3bd8a6e6
#
_entry.id   72fa75c7234fd5cb296f48cf3bd8a6e6
#
_cell.length_a   1.000
_cell.length_b   1.000
_cell.length_c   1.000
_cell.angle_alpha   90.00
_cell.angle_beta   90.00
_cell.angle_gamma   90.00
#
_symmetry.space_group_name_H-M   'P 1'
#
loop_
_entity.id
_entity.type
_entity.pdbx_description
1 polymer ?
#
loop_
_entity_poly.entity_id
_entity_poly.type
_entity_poly.pdbx_seq_one_letter_code
_entity_poly.pdbx_strand_id
1 'polypeptide(L)' 'MSRQRPNPRAEMLRQAVAEEAARVMAEQGIDDFLFAKRKAAARFGVVDASILPRNTEIEAA' A
#
# COMPACT_ATOMS: atom_id res chain seq x y z
N MET A 1 0.59 -14.65 27.07
CA MET A 1 -0.18 -14.48 25.88
C MET A 1 0.34 -13.32 25.05
N SER A 2 0.69 -13.58 23.86
CA SER A 2 1.20 -12.51 23.05
C SER A 2 0.10 -11.99 22.15
N ARG A 3 -0.12 -10.71 22.24
CA ARG A 3 -1.04 -10.03 21.38
C ARG A 3 -0.24 -9.11 20.50
N GLN A 4 -0.33 -9.31 19.23
CA GLN A 4 0.39 -8.44 18.32
C GLN A 4 -0.27 -7.09 18.28
N ARG A 5 0.49 -6.10 18.63
CA ARG A 5 0.04 -4.74 18.50
C ARG A 5 0.29 -4.28 17.08
N PRO A 6 -0.61 -3.49 16.53
CA PRO A 6 -0.32 -2.87 15.24
C PRO A 6 0.96 -2.06 15.35
N ASN A 7 1.84 -2.21 14.40
CA ASN A 7 3.04 -1.40 14.34
C ASN A 7 2.67 -0.08 13.68
N PRO A 8 2.70 1.05 14.40
CA PRO A 8 2.29 2.33 13.80
C PRO A 8 3.07 2.67 12.55
N ARG A 9 4.36 2.34 12.53
CA ARG A 9 5.18 2.63 11.35
C ARG A 9 4.72 1.81 10.17
N ALA A 10 4.42 0.52 10.39
CA ALA A 10 3.94 -0.34 9.31
C ALA A 10 2.59 0.13 8.81
N GLU A 11 1.73 0.59 9.71
CA GLU A 11 0.42 1.09 9.30
C GLU A 11 0.54 2.38 8.51
N MET A 12 1.44 3.27 8.91
CA MET A 12 1.70 4.49 8.17
C MET A 12 2.23 4.19 6.77
N LEU A 13 3.16 3.24 6.68
CA LEU A 13 3.69 2.83 5.39
C LEU A 13 2.60 2.21 4.52
N ARG A 14 1.77 1.36 5.11
CA ARG A 14 0.67 0.75 4.36
C ARG A 14 -0.26 1.80 3.81
N GLN A 15 -0.61 2.78 4.61
CA GLN A 15 -1.49 3.84 4.16
C GLN A 15 -0.82 4.69 3.09
N ALA A 16 0.46 5.00 3.26
CA ALA A 16 1.19 5.75 2.26
C ALA A 16 1.26 5.00 0.94
N VAL A 17 1.47 3.68 1.00
CA VAL A 17 1.49 2.87 -0.20
C VAL A 17 0.11 2.86 -0.86
N ALA A 18 -0.95 2.77 -0.05
CA ALA A 18 -2.30 2.78 -0.59
C ALA A 18 -2.60 4.09 -1.32
N GLU A 19 -2.24 5.20 -0.73
CA GLU A 19 -2.47 6.51 -1.34
C GLU A 19 -1.66 6.68 -2.61
N GLU A 20 -0.41 6.24 -2.59
CA GLU A 20 0.42 6.33 -3.78
C GLU A 20 -0.09 5.39 -4.88
N ALA A 21 -0.51 4.19 -4.51
CA ALA A 21 -1.06 3.26 -5.49
C ALA A 21 -2.32 3.83 -6.14
N ALA A 22 -3.20 4.42 -5.33
CA ALA A 22 -4.42 5.02 -5.84
C ALA A 22 -4.09 6.16 -6.82
N ARG A 23 -3.09 6.96 -6.48
CA ARG A 23 -2.66 8.05 -7.33
C ARG A 23 -2.09 7.54 -8.64
N VAL A 24 -1.24 6.50 -8.57
CA VAL A 24 -0.66 5.91 -9.77
C VAL A 24 -1.76 5.39 -10.69
N MET A 25 -2.74 4.70 -10.12
CA MET A 25 -3.84 4.18 -10.91
C MET A 25 -4.63 5.29 -11.58
N ALA A 26 -4.89 6.36 -10.84
CA ALA A 26 -5.66 7.47 -11.38
C ALA A 26 -4.88 8.24 -12.45
N GLU A 27 -3.61 8.52 -12.19
CA GLU A 27 -2.81 9.34 -13.11
C GLU A 27 -2.43 8.58 -14.37
N GLN A 28 -2.20 7.28 -14.26
CA GLN A 28 -1.74 6.49 -15.39
C GLN A 28 -2.83 5.62 -16.01
N GLY A 29 -4.05 5.69 -15.47
CA GLY A 29 -5.15 4.91 -16.00
C GLY A 29 -4.94 3.41 -15.84
N ILE A 30 -4.32 3.00 -14.73
CA ILE A 30 -3.99 1.61 -14.48
C ILE A 30 -5.10 0.96 -13.68
N ASP A 31 -5.58 -0.19 -14.15
CA ASP A 31 -6.58 -0.98 -13.42
C ASP A 31 -5.97 -2.08 -12.58
N ASP A 32 -4.68 -2.34 -12.73
CA ASP A 32 -4.01 -3.45 -12.08
C ASP A 32 -3.54 -3.03 -10.70
N PHE A 33 -4.25 -3.50 -9.68
CA PHE A 33 -3.90 -3.17 -8.29
C PHE A 33 -2.51 -3.69 -7.93
N LEU A 34 -2.16 -4.88 -8.39
CA LEU A 34 -0.86 -5.45 -8.05
C LEU A 34 0.27 -4.60 -8.61
N PHE A 35 0.14 -4.18 -9.85
CA PHE A 35 1.14 -3.33 -10.48
C PHE A 35 1.28 -2.01 -9.71
N ALA A 36 0.15 -1.40 -9.36
CA ALA A 36 0.16 -0.14 -8.63
C ALA A 36 0.80 -0.30 -7.25
N LYS A 37 0.48 -1.40 -6.57
CA LYS A 37 1.07 -1.69 -5.26
C LYS A 37 2.58 -1.82 -5.36
N ARG A 38 3.06 -2.54 -6.38
CA ARG A 38 4.49 -2.73 -6.56
C ARG A 38 5.20 -1.43 -6.86
N LYS A 39 4.62 -0.61 -7.70
CA LYS A 39 5.19 0.69 -8.00
C LYS A 39 5.26 1.56 -6.75
N ALA A 40 4.15 1.61 -6.02
CA ALA A 40 4.10 2.42 -4.81
C ALA A 40 5.06 1.90 -3.75
N ALA A 41 5.14 0.58 -3.58
CA ALA A 41 6.04 -0.01 -2.60
C ALA A 41 7.49 0.30 -2.93
N ALA A 42 7.84 0.24 -4.20
CA ALA A 42 9.20 0.55 -4.63
C ALA A 42 9.57 1.98 -4.30
N ARG A 43 8.61 2.89 -4.44
CA ARG A 43 8.85 4.30 -4.13
C ARG A 43 9.23 4.50 -2.67
N PHE A 44 8.62 3.72 -1.78
CA PHE A 44 8.89 3.84 -0.34
C PHE A 44 9.89 2.83 0.16
N GLY A 45 10.48 2.05 -0.72
CA GLY A 45 11.45 1.04 -0.31
C GLY A 45 10.86 -0.11 0.48
N VAL A 46 9.57 -0.37 0.31
CA VAL A 46 8.88 -1.44 1.02
C VAL A 46 9.09 -2.75 0.28
N VAL A 47 9.66 -3.73 0.98
CA VAL A 47 9.89 -5.06 0.40
C VAL A 47 9.07 -6.15 1.08
N ASP A 48 8.40 -5.83 2.17
CA ASP A 48 7.63 -6.79 2.94
C ASP A 48 6.19 -6.80 2.44
N ALA A 49 5.77 -7.92 1.85
CA ALA A 49 4.44 -8.03 1.28
C ALA A 49 3.33 -7.85 2.32
N SER A 50 3.64 -8.10 3.60
CA SER A 50 2.63 -7.95 4.65
C SER A 50 2.24 -6.49 4.87
N ILE A 51 3.04 -5.56 4.38
CA ILE A 51 2.77 -4.12 4.52
C ILE A 51 1.94 -3.61 3.36
N LEU A 52 1.83 -4.37 2.28
CA LEU A 52 1.07 -3.92 1.13
C LEU A 52 -0.42 -3.81 1.47
N PRO A 53 -1.07 -2.74 1.00
CA PRO A 53 -2.50 -2.55 1.28
C PRO A 53 -3.35 -3.53 0.50
N ARG A 54 -4.57 -3.72 0.98
CA ARG A 54 -5.57 -4.46 0.24
C ARG A 54 -6.16 -3.57 -0.85
N ASN A 55 -6.76 -4.20 -1.85
CA ASN A 55 -7.38 -3.44 -2.92
C ASN A 55 -8.44 -2.47 -2.40
N THR A 56 -9.21 -2.91 -1.40
CA THR A 56 -10.22 -2.04 -0.81
C THR A 56 -9.62 -0.82 -0.15
N GLU A 57 -8.43 -0.97 0.43
CA GLU A 57 -7.75 0.16 1.04
C GLU A 57 -7.32 1.19 -0.01
N ILE A 58 -6.89 0.69 -1.16
CA ILE A 58 -6.51 1.57 -2.26
C ILE A 58 -7.72 2.31 -2.80
N GLU A 59 -8.83 1.60 -2.95
CA GLU A 59 -10.06 2.22 -3.45
C GLU A 59 -10.57 3.30 -2.51
N ALA A 60 -10.34 3.14 -1.21
CA ALA A 60 -10.78 4.12 -0.22
C ALA A 60 -9.84 5.32 -0.10
N ALA A 61 -8.65 5.20 -0.62
CA ALA A 61 -7.64 6.24 -0.45
C ALA A 61 -7.88 7.50 -1.29
#